data_d3e14717c108cbaf1471a2ddd5f6b231
#
_entry.id   d3e14717c108cbaf1471a2ddd5f6b231
#
_cell.length_a   1.000
_cell.length_b   1.000
_cell.length_c   1.000
_cell.angle_alpha   90.00
_cell.angle_beta   90.00
_cell.angle_gamma   90.00
#
_symmetry.space_group_name_H-M   'P 1'
#
loop_
_entity.id
_entity.type
_entity.pdbx_description
1 polymer ?
#
loop_
_entity_poly.entity_id
_entity_poly.type
_entity_poly.pdbx_seq_one_letter_code
_entity_poly.pdbx_strand_id
1 'polypeptide(L)'
;RAERFLYFLAPAIAAFAAFSVYAVIPMGPNVSIFGHSTPLQLADMPVASLYILAIASLGLYGIVLGGWSTRSTLPLYGAVRSSAQVISYELAMGLSLVSVFLMSGSMSTSQIVAAQGQFWWAFTLFPAFVIYCISATGEVNRLPFDLPEAEGEIVAGHMTEYSSMKFGWYYLSEYVNMLNVSAVATTMFFGGWHAPWPLSHVEFLNSGWWGMLWFFLKIWFFM
;
A
#
# COMPACT_ATOMS: atom_id res chain seq x y z
N ARG A 1 19.89 -0.31 -26.93
CA ARG A 1 20.79 -0.96 -25.94
C ARG A 1 20.49 -0.37 -24.58
N ALA A 2 19.83 -1.13 -23.68
CA ALA A 2 19.48 -0.70 -22.34
C ALA A 2 20.76 -0.44 -21.49
N GLU A 3 20.67 0.52 -20.57
CA GLU A 3 21.71 0.72 -19.57
C GLU A 3 21.62 -0.39 -18.53
N ARG A 4 22.57 -1.31 -18.54
CA ARG A 4 22.50 -2.54 -17.74
C ARG A 4 22.31 -2.27 -16.23
N PHE A 5 22.98 -1.27 -15.69
CA PHE A 5 22.87 -0.95 -14.25
C PHE A 5 21.47 -0.47 -13.88
N LEU A 6 20.93 0.53 -14.57
CA LEU A 6 19.58 1.06 -14.31
C LEU A 6 18.50 0.04 -14.61
N TYR A 7 18.69 -0.81 -15.61
CA TYR A 7 17.76 -1.86 -15.99
C TYR A 7 17.60 -2.95 -14.91
N PHE A 8 18.61 -3.19 -14.08
CA PHE A 8 18.53 -4.08 -12.92
C PHE A 8 18.06 -3.35 -11.66
N LEU A 9 18.47 -2.09 -11.51
CA LEU A 9 18.17 -1.30 -10.32
C LEU A 9 16.68 -0.92 -10.24
N ALA A 10 16.06 -0.62 -11.37
CA ALA A 10 14.68 -0.15 -11.41
C ALA A 10 13.67 -1.14 -10.78
N PRO A 11 13.59 -2.43 -11.19
CA PRO A 11 12.69 -3.39 -10.54
C PRO A 11 13.07 -3.68 -9.08
N ALA A 12 14.37 -3.56 -8.73
CA ALA A 12 14.81 -3.73 -7.35
C ALA A 12 14.30 -2.60 -6.45
N ILE A 13 14.31 -1.34 -6.92
CA ILE A 13 13.74 -0.20 -6.18
C ILE A 13 12.23 -0.39 -6.00
N ALA A 14 11.51 -0.76 -7.05
CA ALA A 14 10.07 -0.98 -6.98
C ALA A 14 9.71 -2.08 -5.97
N ALA A 15 10.40 -3.22 -6.01
CA ALA A 15 10.20 -4.30 -5.07
C ALA A 15 10.59 -3.90 -3.63
N PHE A 16 11.73 -3.25 -3.43
CA PHE A 16 12.15 -2.77 -2.12
C PHE A 16 11.13 -1.84 -1.50
N ALA A 17 10.62 -0.87 -2.27
CA ALA A 17 9.58 0.04 -1.81
C ALA A 17 8.32 -0.71 -1.39
N ALA A 18 7.82 -1.62 -2.24
CA ALA A 18 6.62 -2.40 -1.95
C ALA A 18 6.74 -3.23 -0.66
N PHE A 19 7.84 -3.92 -0.44
CA PHE A 19 8.03 -4.73 0.76
C PHE A 19 8.30 -3.90 2.02
N SER A 20 8.95 -2.74 1.92
CA SER A 20 9.30 -1.91 3.07
C SER A 20 8.09 -1.34 3.80
N VAL A 21 6.95 -1.18 3.12
CA VAL A 21 5.70 -0.69 3.74
C VAL A 21 5.24 -1.60 4.88
N TYR A 22 5.46 -2.92 4.78
CA TYR A 22 5.07 -3.88 5.82
C TYR A 22 5.81 -3.70 7.15
N ALA A 23 6.94 -3.00 7.17
CA ALA A 23 7.69 -2.76 8.40
C ALA A 23 6.88 -1.99 9.46
N VAL A 24 5.97 -1.12 9.03
CA VAL A 24 5.21 -0.24 9.93
C VAL A 24 3.71 -0.58 10.01
N ILE A 25 3.24 -1.58 9.27
CA ILE A 25 1.85 -2.02 9.33
C ILE A 25 1.65 -2.96 10.52
N PRO A 26 0.77 -2.62 11.48
CA PRO A 26 0.47 -3.47 12.62
C PRO A 26 -0.48 -4.59 12.20
N MET A 27 0.00 -5.82 12.16
CA MET A 27 -0.79 -7.00 11.73
C MET A 27 -1.66 -7.59 12.84
N GLY A 28 -1.41 -7.22 14.11
CA GLY A 28 -2.17 -7.74 15.24
C GLY A 28 -1.75 -7.12 16.56
N PRO A 29 -2.47 -7.47 17.64
CA PRO A 29 -2.12 -7.06 19.00
C PRO A 29 -0.85 -7.78 19.48
N ASN A 30 -0.41 -7.44 20.70
CA ASN A 30 0.70 -8.13 21.32
C ASN A 30 0.38 -9.62 21.52
N VAL A 31 1.27 -10.48 21.05
CA VAL A 31 1.18 -11.94 21.23
C VAL A 31 2.36 -12.44 22.05
N SER A 32 2.13 -13.48 22.85
CA SER A 32 3.19 -14.17 23.57
C SER A 32 3.80 -15.26 22.69
N ILE A 33 5.07 -15.09 22.32
CA ILE A 33 5.86 -16.06 21.56
C ILE A 33 6.98 -16.53 22.49
N PHE A 34 7.04 -17.81 22.79
CA PHE A 34 8.02 -18.43 23.72
C PHE A 34 8.14 -17.71 25.08
N GLY A 35 7.01 -17.19 25.61
CA GLY A 35 6.98 -16.49 26.91
C GLY A 35 7.34 -15.00 26.87
N HIS A 36 7.69 -14.46 25.73
CA HIS A 36 7.92 -13.02 25.52
C HIS A 36 6.73 -12.39 24.81
N SER A 37 6.22 -11.26 25.33
CA SER A 37 5.19 -10.47 24.64
C SER A 37 5.82 -9.63 23.55
N THR A 38 5.48 -9.90 22.30
CA THR A 38 5.97 -9.18 21.13
C THR A 38 4.81 -8.57 20.36
N PRO A 39 4.93 -7.31 19.89
CA PRO A 39 3.96 -6.73 18.97
C PRO A 39 4.10 -7.41 17.60
N LEU A 40 2.97 -7.62 16.92
CA LEU A 40 2.96 -8.09 15.52
C LEU A 40 3.18 -6.94 14.54
N GLN A 41 4.26 -6.19 14.79
CA GLN A 41 4.71 -5.06 13.98
C GLN A 41 6.24 -5.01 14.05
N LEU A 42 6.91 -4.82 12.91
CA LEU A 42 8.39 -4.80 12.89
C LEU A 42 8.95 -3.52 13.49
N ALA A 43 8.33 -2.36 13.22
CA ALA A 43 8.74 -1.08 13.74
C ALA A 43 7.52 -0.21 14.06
N ASP A 44 7.39 0.23 15.30
CA ASP A 44 6.41 1.23 15.70
C ASP A 44 7.06 2.62 15.66
N MET A 45 6.61 3.45 14.72
CA MET A 45 7.12 4.80 14.51
C MET A 45 6.02 5.83 14.79
N PRO A 46 6.34 6.96 15.47
CA PRO A 46 5.36 8.03 15.68
C PRO A 46 4.80 8.62 14.39
N VAL A 47 5.55 8.51 13.28
CA VAL A 47 5.21 9.03 11.95
C VAL A 47 5.08 7.91 10.91
N ALA A 48 4.61 6.74 11.33
CA ALA A 48 4.52 5.55 10.46
C ALA A 48 3.73 5.80 9.18
N SER A 49 2.67 6.59 9.24
CA SER A 49 1.85 6.93 8.07
C SER A 49 2.59 7.76 7.04
N LEU A 50 3.45 8.70 7.47
CA LEU A 50 4.30 9.48 6.56
C LEU A 50 5.39 8.60 5.94
N TYR A 51 5.92 7.63 6.71
CA TYR A 51 6.85 6.64 6.19
C TYR A 51 6.22 5.84 5.04
N ILE A 52 4.97 5.37 5.18
CA ILE A 52 4.24 4.63 4.14
C ILE A 52 4.17 5.46 2.86
N LEU A 53 3.73 6.74 2.95
CA LEU A 53 3.64 7.64 1.80
C LEU A 53 5.00 7.92 1.17
N ALA A 54 6.03 8.16 1.97
CA ALA A 54 7.38 8.42 1.47
C ALA A 54 7.98 7.21 0.72
N ILE A 55 7.74 5.99 1.22
CA ILE A 55 8.22 4.77 0.58
C ILE A 55 7.41 4.45 -0.69
N ALA A 56 6.11 4.72 -0.70
CA ALA A 56 5.28 4.60 -1.91
C ALA A 56 5.83 5.51 -3.02
N SER A 57 6.14 6.77 -2.71
CA SER A 57 6.79 7.71 -3.65
C SER A 57 8.15 7.22 -4.15
N LEU A 58 8.93 6.49 -3.35
CA LEU A 58 10.17 5.86 -3.82
C LEU A 58 9.90 4.77 -4.88
N GLY A 59 8.79 4.04 -4.77
CA GLY A 59 8.40 3.05 -5.76
C GLY A 59 8.25 3.63 -7.18
N LEU A 60 7.79 4.87 -7.27
CA LEU A 60 7.64 5.60 -8.53
C LEU A 60 8.97 5.76 -9.28
N TYR A 61 10.09 5.95 -8.58
CA TYR A 61 11.40 6.00 -9.23
C TYR A 61 11.74 4.68 -9.93
N GLY A 62 11.27 3.55 -9.41
CA GLY A 62 11.42 2.26 -10.09
C GLY A 62 10.75 2.25 -11.47
N ILE A 63 9.57 2.84 -11.59
CA ILE A 63 8.83 2.95 -12.86
C ILE A 63 9.55 3.90 -13.83
N VAL A 64 9.92 5.10 -13.38
CA VAL A 64 10.58 6.11 -14.20
C VAL A 64 11.93 5.61 -14.72
N LEU A 65 12.77 5.07 -13.83
CA LEU A 65 14.08 4.53 -14.20
C LEU A 65 13.94 3.31 -15.11
N GLY A 66 12.88 2.51 -14.91
CA GLY A 66 12.56 1.39 -15.79
C GLY A 66 12.34 1.81 -17.22
N GLY A 67 11.44 2.77 -17.46
CA GLY A 67 11.20 3.34 -18.77
C GLY A 67 12.43 4.00 -19.39
N TRP A 68 13.18 4.76 -18.59
CA TRP A 68 14.40 5.45 -19.06
C TRP A 68 15.50 4.46 -19.49
N SER A 69 15.71 3.40 -18.69
CA SER A 69 16.82 2.46 -18.91
C SER A 69 16.77 1.75 -20.26
N THR A 70 15.58 1.60 -20.84
CA THR A 70 15.37 0.86 -22.09
C THR A 70 15.84 1.63 -23.32
N ARG A 71 15.99 2.96 -23.26
CA ARG A 71 16.33 3.85 -24.37
C ARG A 71 15.36 3.74 -25.56
N SER A 72 14.15 3.28 -25.32
CA SER A 72 13.06 3.21 -26.28
C SER A 72 12.03 4.28 -25.97
N THR A 73 11.37 4.83 -26.99
CA THR A 73 10.37 5.90 -26.81
C THR A 73 9.09 5.40 -26.18
N LEU A 74 8.62 4.20 -26.54
CA LEU A 74 7.36 3.64 -26.00
C LEU A 74 7.40 3.39 -24.50
N PRO A 75 8.41 2.69 -23.93
CA PRO A 75 8.51 2.51 -22.48
C PRO A 75 8.67 3.82 -21.71
N LEU A 76 9.35 4.81 -22.30
CA LEU A 76 9.51 6.13 -21.69
C LEU A 76 8.16 6.86 -21.59
N TYR A 77 7.36 6.85 -22.67
CA TYR A 77 6.00 7.41 -22.63
C TYR A 77 5.11 6.69 -21.62
N GLY A 78 5.17 5.35 -21.55
CA GLY A 78 4.46 4.57 -20.56
C GLY A 78 4.87 4.95 -19.13
N ALA A 79 6.17 5.10 -18.86
CA ALA A 79 6.67 5.52 -17.56
C ALA A 79 6.20 6.93 -17.16
N VAL A 80 6.20 7.89 -18.08
CA VAL A 80 5.73 9.26 -17.82
C VAL A 80 4.22 9.27 -17.53
N ARG A 81 3.40 8.54 -18.31
CA ARG A 81 1.95 8.42 -18.08
C ARG A 81 1.67 7.80 -16.72
N SER A 82 2.35 6.69 -16.38
CA SER A 82 2.23 6.02 -15.09
C SER A 82 2.61 6.96 -13.94
N SER A 83 3.73 7.67 -14.07
CA SER A 83 4.19 8.60 -13.04
C SER A 83 3.19 9.74 -12.80
N ALA A 84 2.65 10.32 -13.85
CA ALA A 84 1.66 11.39 -13.74
C ALA A 84 0.39 10.91 -13.03
N GLN A 85 -0.08 9.71 -13.35
CA GLN A 85 -1.22 9.10 -12.68
C GLN A 85 -0.94 8.85 -11.21
N VAL A 86 0.13 8.13 -10.87
CA VAL A 86 0.48 7.77 -9.49
C VAL A 86 0.64 9.01 -8.63
N ILE A 87 1.38 10.05 -9.07
CA ILE A 87 1.54 11.30 -8.31
C ILE A 87 0.18 11.96 -8.03
N SER A 88 -0.71 12.01 -9.00
CA SER A 88 -2.02 12.64 -8.85
C SER A 88 -2.88 11.92 -7.81
N TYR A 89 -2.91 10.59 -7.86
CA TYR A 89 -3.69 9.78 -6.91
C TYR A 89 -3.03 9.70 -5.54
N GLU A 90 -1.70 9.71 -5.43
CA GLU A 90 -0.97 9.76 -4.18
C GLU A 90 -1.30 11.04 -3.38
N LEU A 91 -1.39 12.19 -4.04
CA LEU A 91 -1.82 13.44 -3.39
C LEU A 91 -3.23 13.34 -2.84
N ALA A 92 -4.18 12.82 -3.61
CA ALA A 92 -5.57 12.64 -3.17
C ALA A 92 -5.68 11.65 -2.01
N MET A 93 -4.93 10.53 -2.08
CA MET A 93 -4.84 9.55 -1.01
C MET A 93 -4.23 10.14 0.26
N GLY A 94 -3.13 10.87 0.16
CA GLY A 94 -2.49 11.55 1.28
C GLY A 94 -3.44 12.53 1.98
N LEU A 95 -4.20 13.33 1.22
CA LEU A 95 -5.21 14.24 1.78
C LEU A 95 -6.36 13.50 2.47
N SER A 96 -6.78 12.37 1.93
CA SER A 96 -7.80 11.54 2.60
C SER A 96 -7.32 11.00 3.95
N LEU A 97 -6.03 10.63 4.05
CA LEU A 97 -5.42 10.14 5.28
C LEU A 97 -5.24 11.25 6.33
N VAL A 98 -5.08 12.51 5.91
CA VAL A 98 -5.04 13.64 6.87
C VAL A 98 -6.29 13.70 7.73
N SER A 99 -7.47 13.38 7.18
CA SER A 99 -8.70 13.34 7.97
C SER A 99 -8.65 12.28 9.09
N VAL A 100 -7.99 11.15 8.84
CA VAL A 100 -7.75 10.09 9.83
C VAL A 100 -6.79 10.58 10.91
N PHE A 101 -5.72 11.29 10.53
CA PHE A 101 -4.76 11.84 11.49
C PHE A 101 -5.38 12.92 12.40
N LEU A 102 -6.27 13.73 11.87
CA LEU A 102 -7.02 14.72 12.65
C LEU A 102 -7.96 14.05 13.67
N MET A 103 -8.59 12.94 13.29
CA MET A 103 -9.46 12.20 14.20
C MET A 103 -8.68 11.44 15.28
N SER A 104 -7.53 10.87 14.95
CA SER A 104 -6.72 10.10 15.90
C SER A 104 -5.84 10.97 16.79
N GLY A 105 -5.49 12.17 16.33
CA GLY A 105 -4.46 13.01 16.96
C GLY A 105 -3.04 12.42 16.85
N SER A 106 -2.84 11.38 16.03
CA SER A 106 -1.56 10.69 15.87
C SER A 106 -1.34 10.22 14.42
N MET A 107 -0.07 10.07 14.03
CA MET A 107 0.34 9.48 12.76
C MET A 107 0.92 8.06 12.93
N SER A 108 0.95 7.52 14.16
CA SER A 108 1.35 6.14 14.42
C SER A 108 0.23 5.18 14.04
N THR A 109 0.55 4.18 13.25
CA THR A 109 -0.41 3.17 12.79
C THR A 109 -1.01 2.37 13.94
N SER A 110 -0.22 2.04 14.96
CA SER A 110 -0.68 1.31 16.15
C SER A 110 -1.68 2.14 16.98
N GLN A 111 -1.40 3.44 17.18
CA GLN A 111 -2.29 4.35 17.90
C GLN A 111 -3.60 4.62 17.15
N ILE A 112 -3.52 4.75 15.82
CA ILE A 112 -4.71 4.90 14.96
C ILE A 112 -5.64 3.69 15.11
N VAL A 113 -5.09 2.47 15.09
CA VAL A 113 -5.87 1.25 15.30
C VAL A 113 -6.46 1.20 16.71
N ALA A 114 -5.68 1.52 17.74
CA ALA A 114 -6.17 1.55 19.12
C ALA A 114 -7.32 2.55 19.31
N ALA A 115 -7.26 3.72 18.66
CA ALA A 115 -8.33 4.73 18.72
C ALA A 115 -9.64 4.28 18.06
N GLN A 116 -9.61 3.30 17.15
CA GLN A 116 -10.79 2.76 16.45
C GLN A 116 -11.46 1.56 17.19
N GLY A 117 -11.12 1.32 18.44
CA GLY A 117 -11.58 0.15 19.19
C GLY A 117 -13.10 0.02 19.34
N GLN A 118 -13.87 1.11 19.25
CA GLN A 118 -15.33 1.10 19.39
C GLN A 118 -16.08 1.15 18.07
N PHE A 119 -15.60 1.92 17.10
CA PHE A 119 -16.29 2.16 15.84
C PHE A 119 -15.33 2.37 14.69
N TRP A 120 -15.66 1.82 13.53
CA TRP A 120 -14.85 1.97 12.32
C TRP A 120 -14.99 3.36 11.74
N TRP A 121 -13.88 4.00 11.47
CA TRP A 121 -13.87 5.37 10.92
C TRP A 121 -14.30 5.43 9.45
N ALA A 122 -14.39 4.32 8.76
CA ALA A 122 -14.96 4.25 7.42
C ALA A 122 -16.39 4.83 7.37
N PHE A 123 -17.18 4.71 8.43
CA PHE A 123 -18.53 5.27 8.50
C PHE A 123 -18.51 6.76 8.88
N THR A 124 -17.69 7.15 9.86
CA THR A 124 -17.59 8.52 10.33
C THR A 124 -16.93 9.43 9.29
N LEU A 125 -15.89 8.93 8.60
CA LEU A 125 -15.13 9.62 7.58
C LEU A 125 -15.47 9.07 6.18
N PHE A 126 -16.75 8.76 5.93
CA PHE A 126 -17.19 8.13 4.68
C PHE A 126 -16.71 8.84 3.40
N PRO A 127 -16.76 10.18 3.29
CA PRO A 127 -16.24 10.87 2.10
C PRO A 127 -14.73 10.65 1.89
N ALA A 128 -13.95 10.72 2.97
CA ALA A 128 -12.51 10.48 2.91
C ALA A 128 -12.19 9.02 2.54
N PHE A 129 -12.96 8.07 3.05
CA PHE A 129 -12.84 6.67 2.70
C PHE A 129 -13.12 6.42 1.22
N VAL A 130 -14.17 7.04 0.64
CA VAL A 130 -14.47 6.92 -0.80
C VAL A 130 -13.33 7.51 -1.64
N ILE A 131 -12.82 8.68 -1.28
CA ILE A 131 -11.67 9.30 -1.95
C ILE A 131 -10.45 8.38 -1.87
N TYR A 132 -10.20 7.78 -0.70
CA TYR A 132 -9.12 6.82 -0.52
C TYR A 132 -9.28 5.62 -1.46
N CYS A 133 -10.44 4.98 -1.53
CA CYS A 133 -10.68 3.82 -2.40
C CYS A 133 -10.45 4.14 -3.88
N ILE A 134 -10.94 5.28 -4.35
CA ILE A 134 -10.73 5.71 -5.74
C ILE A 134 -9.24 5.97 -6.01
N SER A 135 -8.56 6.65 -5.07
CA SER A 135 -7.15 6.97 -5.21
C SER A 135 -6.26 5.72 -5.14
N ALA A 136 -6.58 4.79 -4.26
CA ALA A 136 -5.85 3.52 -4.12
C ALA A 136 -5.94 2.67 -5.39
N THR A 137 -7.13 2.57 -6.04
CA THR A 137 -7.27 1.89 -7.33
C THR A 137 -6.47 2.57 -8.44
N GLY A 138 -6.42 3.90 -8.44
CA GLY A 138 -5.62 4.67 -9.40
C GLY A 138 -4.11 4.54 -9.17
N GLU A 139 -3.66 4.42 -7.93
CA GLU A 139 -2.24 4.24 -7.57
C GLU A 139 -1.72 2.86 -7.98
N VAL A 140 -2.56 1.82 -7.85
CA VAL A 140 -2.20 0.45 -8.22
C VAL A 140 -2.42 0.17 -9.70
N ASN A 141 -2.77 1.17 -10.51
CA ASN A 141 -3.00 1.05 -11.94
C ASN A 141 -4.02 -0.04 -12.33
N ARG A 142 -5.06 -0.24 -11.51
CA ARG A 142 -6.12 -1.22 -11.78
C ARG A 142 -7.32 -0.59 -12.48
N LEU A 143 -8.06 -1.42 -13.20
CA LEU A 143 -9.32 -0.98 -13.85
C LEU A 143 -10.24 -0.26 -12.84
N PRO A 144 -10.79 0.90 -13.18
CA PRO A 144 -10.84 1.55 -14.50
C PRO A 144 -9.66 2.49 -14.82
N PHE A 145 -8.63 2.59 -13.99
CA PHE A 145 -7.51 3.53 -14.09
C PHE A 145 -6.24 2.88 -14.69
N ASP A 146 -6.39 2.09 -15.74
CA ASP A 146 -5.32 1.33 -16.39
C ASP A 146 -4.67 2.09 -17.56
N LEU A 147 -4.39 3.39 -17.37
CA LEU A 147 -3.71 4.22 -18.38
C LEU A 147 -2.25 3.83 -18.65
N PRO A 148 -1.48 3.35 -17.64
CA PRO A 148 -0.07 3.01 -17.85
C PRO A 148 0.18 1.76 -18.67
N GLU A 149 -0.68 0.77 -18.56
CA GLU A 149 -0.56 -0.50 -19.31
C GLU A 149 -1.22 -0.41 -20.66
N ALA A 150 -2.35 0.28 -20.80
CA ALA A 150 -3.15 0.53 -22.00
C ALA A 150 -2.72 -0.35 -23.21
N GLU A 151 -2.95 -1.67 -23.11
CA GLU A 151 -2.44 -2.69 -24.05
C GLU A 151 -2.72 -2.33 -25.53
N GLY A 152 -3.82 -1.65 -25.79
CA GLY A 152 -4.20 -1.20 -27.12
C GLY A 152 -3.36 -0.04 -27.67
N GLU A 153 -2.62 0.70 -26.82
CA GLU A 153 -1.87 1.90 -27.21
C GLU A 153 -0.36 1.76 -27.06
N ILE A 154 0.12 1.19 -25.95
CA ILE A 154 1.53 1.22 -25.54
C ILE A 154 2.12 -0.19 -25.29
N VAL A 155 1.39 -1.25 -25.67
CA VAL A 155 1.75 -2.67 -25.53
C VAL A 155 1.77 -3.12 -24.06
N ALA A 156 2.80 -2.76 -23.28
CA ALA A 156 2.90 -3.05 -21.84
C ALA A 156 3.56 -1.89 -21.08
N GLY A 157 3.38 -0.66 -21.57
CA GLY A 157 3.88 0.55 -20.93
C GLY A 157 5.39 0.49 -20.64
N HIS A 158 5.80 0.83 -19.43
CA HIS A 158 7.21 0.85 -19.02
C HIS A 158 7.86 -0.54 -18.95
N MET A 159 7.07 -1.62 -18.92
CA MET A 159 7.55 -3.00 -18.84
C MET A 159 7.82 -3.65 -20.20
N THR A 160 7.52 -2.99 -21.32
CA THR A 160 7.55 -3.54 -22.69
C THR A 160 8.89 -4.22 -23.04
N GLU A 161 10.00 -3.65 -22.61
CA GLU A 161 11.36 -4.17 -22.90
C GLU A 161 11.87 -5.16 -21.81
N TYR A 162 11.12 -5.33 -20.72
CA TYR A 162 11.49 -6.24 -19.65
C TYR A 162 11.05 -7.66 -19.98
N SER A 163 11.91 -8.64 -19.70
CA SER A 163 11.63 -10.05 -19.93
C SER A 163 12.08 -10.92 -18.75
N SER A 164 11.54 -12.14 -18.68
CA SER A 164 11.92 -13.15 -17.69
C SER A 164 11.76 -12.65 -16.23
N MET A 165 12.71 -12.97 -15.37
CA MET A 165 12.70 -12.66 -13.94
C MET A 165 12.45 -11.17 -13.61
N LYS A 166 12.97 -10.24 -14.42
CA LYS A 166 12.84 -8.80 -14.16
C LYS A 166 11.42 -8.29 -14.37
N PHE A 167 10.73 -8.81 -15.36
CA PHE A 167 9.32 -8.59 -15.56
C PHE A 167 8.52 -9.16 -14.37
N GLY A 168 8.88 -10.36 -13.90
CA GLY A 168 8.27 -10.97 -12.72
C GLY A 168 8.43 -10.12 -11.45
N TRP A 169 9.56 -9.41 -11.26
CA TRP A 169 9.75 -8.51 -10.12
C TRP A 169 8.83 -7.29 -10.17
N TYR A 170 8.55 -6.72 -11.34
CA TYR A 170 7.58 -5.63 -11.46
C TYR A 170 6.16 -6.11 -11.13
N TYR A 171 5.74 -7.25 -11.69
CA TYR A 171 4.44 -7.83 -11.36
C TYR A 171 4.32 -8.15 -9.87
N LEU A 172 5.35 -8.73 -9.27
CA LEU A 172 5.36 -8.99 -7.83
C LEU A 172 5.21 -7.69 -7.03
N SER A 173 5.94 -6.62 -7.39
CA SER A 173 5.82 -5.32 -6.73
C SER A 173 4.41 -4.75 -6.83
N GLU A 174 3.77 -4.89 -7.99
CA GLU A 174 2.41 -4.42 -8.23
C GLU A 174 1.39 -5.15 -7.35
N TYR A 175 1.46 -6.49 -7.29
CA TYR A 175 0.58 -7.25 -6.41
C TYR A 175 0.84 -6.96 -4.93
N VAL A 176 2.09 -6.78 -4.54
CA VAL A 176 2.43 -6.38 -3.16
C VAL A 176 1.91 -4.99 -2.86
N ASN A 177 1.96 -4.04 -3.81
CA ASN A 177 1.35 -2.71 -3.63
C ASN A 177 -0.18 -2.79 -3.48
N MET A 178 -0.85 -3.68 -4.20
CA MET A 178 -2.28 -3.92 -4.02
C MET A 178 -2.60 -4.41 -2.61
N LEU A 179 -1.79 -5.31 -2.07
CA LEU A 179 -1.86 -5.70 -0.66
C LEU A 179 -1.58 -4.53 0.29
N ASN A 180 -0.59 -3.68 -0.02
CA ASN A 180 -0.23 -2.52 0.79
C ASN A 180 -1.39 -1.54 0.93
N VAL A 181 -2.02 -1.13 -0.18
CA VAL A 181 -3.15 -0.17 -0.11
C VAL A 181 -4.34 -0.78 0.62
N SER A 182 -4.58 -2.09 0.47
CA SER A 182 -5.63 -2.81 1.22
C SER A 182 -5.30 -2.88 2.72
N ALA A 183 -4.04 -3.11 3.09
CA ALA A 183 -3.59 -3.11 4.47
C ALA A 183 -3.68 -1.72 5.12
N VAL A 184 -3.33 -0.67 4.37
CA VAL A 184 -3.47 0.72 4.82
C VAL A 184 -4.95 1.08 5.00
N ALA A 185 -5.84 0.70 4.06
CA ALA A 185 -7.29 0.89 4.21
C ALA A 185 -7.81 0.23 5.50
N THR A 186 -7.40 -1.02 5.74
CA THR A 186 -7.78 -1.79 6.93
C THR A 186 -7.30 -1.11 8.21
N THR A 187 -6.07 -0.61 8.23
CA THR A 187 -5.45 0.04 9.39
C THR A 187 -6.10 1.40 9.68
N MET A 188 -6.35 2.19 8.64
CA MET A 188 -6.78 3.59 8.78
C MET A 188 -8.29 3.75 8.94
N PHE A 189 -9.11 2.88 8.32
CA PHE A 189 -10.56 3.04 8.26
C PHE A 189 -11.36 1.91 8.92
N PHE A 190 -10.80 0.70 9.01
CA PHE A 190 -11.51 -0.49 9.50
C PHE A 190 -10.97 -1.05 10.82
N GLY A 191 -10.22 -0.24 11.57
CA GLY A 191 -9.75 -0.61 12.91
C GLY A 191 -8.73 -1.75 12.94
N GLY A 192 -7.97 -1.96 11.86
CA GLY A 192 -6.87 -2.93 11.83
C GLY A 192 -7.28 -4.33 12.29
N TRP A 193 -6.67 -4.80 13.37
CA TRP A 193 -6.90 -6.13 13.95
C TRP A 193 -8.17 -6.29 14.78
N HIS A 194 -8.92 -5.20 15.07
CA HIS A 194 -10.16 -5.32 15.85
C HIS A 194 -11.23 -6.09 15.08
N ALA A 195 -11.97 -6.95 15.78
CA ALA A 195 -13.10 -7.66 15.21
C ALA A 195 -14.18 -6.69 14.70
N PRO A 196 -14.96 -7.06 13.66
CA PRO A 196 -16.05 -6.23 13.17
C PRO A 196 -17.16 -6.09 14.23
N TRP A 197 -17.80 -4.91 14.27
CA TRP A 197 -19.00 -4.72 15.07
C TRP A 197 -20.12 -5.68 14.58
N PRO A 198 -20.84 -6.42 15.43
CA PRO A 198 -20.90 -6.35 16.91
C PRO A 198 -19.92 -7.27 17.65
N LEU A 199 -19.07 -8.03 16.98
CA LEU A 199 -18.16 -9.00 17.58
C LEU A 199 -17.01 -8.36 18.36
N SER A 200 -16.79 -7.05 18.20
CA SER A 200 -15.74 -6.27 18.88
C SER A 200 -15.86 -6.28 20.42
N HIS A 201 -17.04 -6.57 20.95
CA HIS A 201 -17.26 -6.65 22.41
C HIS A 201 -16.76 -7.96 23.06
N VAL A 202 -16.39 -8.96 22.26
CA VAL A 202 -15.89 -10.23 22.75
C VAL A 202 -14.36 -10.18 22.85
N GLU A 203 -13.82 -10.02 24.05
CA GLU A 203 -12.37 -9.90 24.29
C GLU A 203 -11.56 -11.06 23.71
N PHE A 204 -12.11 -12.28 23.76
CA PHE A 204 -11.47 -13.47 23.19
C PHE A 204 -11.20 -13.32 21.69
N LEU A 205 -12.10 -12.71 20.93
CA LEU A 205 -11.97 -12.52 19.48
C LEU A 205 -11.01 -11.36 19.09
N ASN A 206 -10.67 -10.50 20.05
CA ASN A 206 -9.72 -9.41 19.87
C ASN A 206 -8.32 -9.78 20.39
N SER A 207 -8.13 -10.96 20.98
CA SER A 207 -6.89 -11.37 21.60
C SER A 207 -5.95 -12.11 20.63
N GLY A 208 -4.65 -11.85 20.76
CA GLY A 208 -3.59 -12.66 20.18
C GLY A 208 -3.73 -12.91 18.67
N TRP A 209 -3.73 -14.18 18.29
CA TRP A 209 -3.75 -14.62 16.89
C TRP A 209 -5.08 -14.35 16.16
N TRP A 210 -6.20 -14.20 16.86
CA TRP A 210 -7.49 -13.84 16.27
C TRP A 210 -7.45 -12.44 15.63
N GLY A 211 -6.76 -11.48 16.24
CA GLY A 211 -6.59 -10.15 15.65
C GLY A 211 -5.90 -10.21 14.30
N MET A 212 -4.84 -11.02 14.18
CA MET A 212 -4.15 -11.24 12.90
C MET A 212 -5.08 -11.84 11.84
N LEU A 213 -5.92 -12.79 12.21
CA LEU A 213 -6.89 -13.41 11.31
C LEU A 213 -7.91 -12.37 10.79
N TRP A 214 -8.45 -11.51 11.66
CA TRP A 214 -9.36 -10.43 11.26
C TRP A 214 -8.69 -9.43 10.33
N PHE A 215 -7.42 -9.11 10.58
CA PHE A 215 -6.65 -8.22 9.72
C PHE A 215 -6.53 -8.77 8.31
N PHE A 216 -6.13 -10.03 8.15
CA PHE A 216 -6.02 -10.67 6.83
C PHE A 216 -7.37 -10.84 6.12
N LEU A 217 -8.44 -11.18 6.85
CA LEU A 217 -9.79 -11.25 6.28
C LEU A 217 -10.25 -9.91 5.70
N LYS A 218 -9.95 -8.80 6.38
CA LYS A 218 -10.28 -7.47 5.87
C LYS A 218 -9.45 -7.09 4.65
N ILE A 219 -8.16 -7.40 4.65
CA ILE A 219 -7.31 -7.19 3.46
C ILE A 219 -7.88 -7.96 2.28
N TRP A 220 -8.24 -9.22 2.47
CA TRP A 220 -8.80 -10.05 1.41
C TRP A 220 -10.15 -9.54 0.89
N PHE A 221 -10.93 -8.91 1.74
CA PHE A 221 -12.17 -8.25 1.33
C PHE A 221 -11.93 -7.05 0.42
N PHE A 222 -10.80 -6.33 0.58
CA PHE A 222 -10.43 -5.18 -0.24
C PHE A 222 -9.72 -5.55 -1.55
N MET A 223 -9.16 -6.74 -1.65
CA MET A 223 -8.56 -7.28 -2.88
C MET A 223 -9.61 -7.73 -3.90
#